data_10a8e52715f8f594e5918173f7a419e2
#
_entry.id   10a8e52715f8f594e5918173f7a419e2
#
_cell.length_a   1.000
_cell.length_b   1.000
_cell.length_c   1.000
_cell.angle_alpha   90.00
_cell.angle_beta   90.00
_cell.angle_gamma   90.00
#
_symmetry.space_group_name_H-M   'P 1'
#
loop_
_entity.id
_entity.type
_entity.pdbx_description
1 polymer ?
#
loop_
_entity_poly.entity_id
_entity_poly.type
_entity_poly.pdbx_seq_one_letter_code
_entity_poly.pdbx_strand_id
1 'polypeptide(L)'
;MPRKNDLEQLRKLDQHLAPSELEQCIRDGRVLVLIRQELVGCLRYNLFWDNLPFMNLLFLAEDERGKGYGTQLIQFWEEEMRRQQHRSVMISTRSDKQAQFFYRKHGYVDCGALLLPGEPLEILLSKRLPG
;
A
#
# COMPACT_ATOMS: atom_id res chain seq x y z
N MET A 1 13.19 4.44 7.02
CA MET A 1 12.49 4.40 8.31
C MET A 1 11.85 5.76 8.61
N PRO A 2 10.56 5.84 8.91
CA PRO A 2 9.94 7.13 9.25
C PRO A 2 10.54 7.74 10.51
N ARG A 3 10.68 9.06 10.50
CA ARG A 3 11.14 9.83 11.64
C ARG A 3 9.96 10.21 12.53
N LYS A 4 10.24 10.76 13.71
CA LYS A 4 9.19 11.15 14.66
C LYS A 4 8.17 12.12 14.05
N ASN A 5 8.64 13.13 13.29
CA ASN A 5 7.73 14.06 12.59
C ASN A 5 6.89 13.34 11.54
N ASP A 6 7.45 12.33 10.90
CA ASP A 6 6.73 11.56 9.89
C ASP A 6 5.61 10.76 10.53
N LEU A 7 5.81 10.29 11.77
CA LEU A 7 4.77 9.55 12.50
C LEU A 7 3.52 10.41 12.70
N GLU A 8 3.68 11.67 13.08
CA GLU A 8 2.55 12.58 13.26
C GLU A 8 1.81 12.82 11.96
N GLN A 9 2.55 12.99 10.86
CA GLN A 9 1.95 13.16 9.55
C GLN A 9 1.26 11.87 9.09
N LEU A 10 1.87 10.71 9.33
CA LEU A 10 1.26 9.42 9.00
C LEU A 10 -0.06 9.20 9.73
N ARG A 11 -0.14 9.61 11.00
CA ARG A 11 -1.38 9.49 11.76
C ARG A 11 -2.51 10.30 11.14
N LYS A 12 -2.19 11.43 10.53
CA LYS A 12 -3.18 12.26 9.84
C LYS A 12 -3.62 11.63 8.54
N LEU A 13 -2.73 10.95 7.83
CA LEU A 13 -2.99 10.34 6.54
C LEU A 13 -3.67 8.98 6.68
N ASP A 14 -3.26 8.17 7.64
CA ASP A 14 -3.76 6.81 7.84
C ASP A 14 -4.69 6.80 9.05
N GLN A 15 -5.92 7.24 8.86
CA GLN A 15 -6.92 7.30 9.91
C GLN A 15 -7.67 5.98 10.09
N HIS A 16 -7.43 4.99 9.23
CA HIS A 16 -8.07 3.68 9.31
C HIS A 16 -7.48 2.81 10.41
N LEU A 17 -6.30 3.17 10.90
CA LEU A 17 -5.54 2.35 11.83
C LEU A 17 -5.35 3.10 13.14
N ALA A 18 -5.54 2.41 14.26
CA ALA A 18 -5.26 2.99 15.57
C ALA A 18 -3.77 3.38 15.66
N PRO A 19 -3.43 4.49 16.37
CA PRO A 19 -2.04 4.92 16.45
C PRO A 19 -1.07 3.86 16.96
N SER A 20 -1.49 3.01 17.90
CA SER A 20 -0.64 1.93 18.44
C SER A 20 -0.33 0.88 17.36
N GLU A 21 -1.30 0.57 16.52
CA GLU A 21 -1.11 -0.37 15.42
C GLU A 21 -0.21 0.22 14.35
N LEU A 22 -0.35 1.50 14.05
CA LEU A 22 0.53 2.19 13.09
C LEU A 22 1.97 2.17 13.59
N GLU A 23 2.18 2.45 14.88
CA GLU A 23 3.52 2.39 15.47
C GLU A 23 4.11 0.98 15.36
N GLN A 24 3.29 -0.05 15.55
CA GLN A 24 3.76 -1.42 15.40
C GLN A 24 4.17 -1.71 13.95
N CYS A 25 3.39 -1.26 12.98
CA CYS A 25 3.73 -1.42 11.57
C CYS A 25 5.05 -0.74 11.23
N ILE A 26 5.31 0.44 11.81
CA ILE A 26 6.56 1.15 11.60
C ILE A 26 7.74 0.36 12.20
N ARG A 27 7.57 -0.13 13.43
CA ARG A 27 8.61 -0.96 14.09
C ARG A 27 8.92 -2.22 13.29
N ASP A 28 7.90 -2.81 12.67
CA ASP A 28 8.05 -4.01 11.87
C ASP A 28 8.56 -3.74 10.46
N GLY A 29 8.79 -2.47 10.11
CA GLY A 29 9.29 -2.11 8.78
C GLY A 29 8.25 -2.24 7.67
N ARG A 30 6.96 -2.17 8.00
CA ARG A 30 5.87 -2.36 7.03
C ARG A 30 5.25 -1.06 6.55
N VAL A 31 5.95 0.06 6.74
CA VAL A 31 5.52 1.37 6.24
C VAL A 31 6.65 1.97 5.41
N LEU A 32 6.35 2.28 4.16
CA LEU A 32 7.27 2.99 3.26
C LEU A 32 6.76 4.42 3.11
N VAL A 33 7.68 5.38 3.13
CA VAL A 33 7.32 6.79 3.00
C VAL A 33 8.09 7.41 1.85
N LEU A 34 7.47 8.38 1.20
CA LEU A 34 8.11 9.21 0.18
C LEU A 34 8.16 10.62 0.71
N ILE A 35 9.38 11.16 0.83
CA ILE A 35 9.62 12.48 1.41
C ILE A 35 10.30 13.37 0.38
N ARG A 36 9.74 14.58 0.19
CA ARG A 36 10.29 15.63 -0.67
C ARG A 36 10.13 16.94 0.07
N GLN A 37 11.04 17.28 0.97
CA GLN A 37 10.92 18.37 1.96
C GLN A 37 9.91 18.01 3.04
N GLU A 38 8.71 17.59 2.65
CA GLU A 38 7.69 17.09 3.56
C GLU A 38 7.25 15.70 3.10
N LEU A 39 6.45 15.02 3.94
CA LEU A 39 5.90 13.72 3.62
C LEU A 39 4.86 13.87 2.51
N VAL A 40 5.13 13.30 1.32
CA VAL A 40 4.21 13.40 0.19
C VAL A 40 3.37 12.16 0.00
N GLY A 41 3.78 11.02 0.54
CA GLY A 41 3.00 9.79 0.41
C GLY A 41 3.52 8.67 1.27
N CYS A 42 2.71 7.63 1.40
CA CYS A 42 3.10 6.45 2.15
C CYS A 42 2.42 5.21 1.60
N LEU A 43 3.03 4.07 1.89
CA LEU A 43 2.49 2.75 1.57
C LEU A 43 2.64 1.89 2.83
N ARG A 44 1.55 1.25 3.25
CA ARG A 44 1.56 0.35 4.39
C ARG A 44 1.10 -1.02 3.94
N TYR A 45 1.80 -2.06 4.39
CA TYR A 45 1.46 -3.42 4.03
C TYR A 45 1.52 -4.34 5.24
N ASN A 46 1.01 -5.52 5.04
CA ASN A 46 0.87 -6.57 6.04
C ASN A 46 1.18 -7.90 5.34
N LEU A 47 1.22 -9.00 6.08
CA LEU A 47 1.42 -10.31 5.49
C LEU A 47 0.12 -11.11 5.59
N PHE A 48 -0.49 -11.36 4.44
CA PHE A 48 -1.69 -12.20 4.36
C PHE A 48 -1.26 -13.66 4.50
N TRP A 49 -1.95 -14.41 5.33
CA TRP A 49 -1.57 -15.78 5.69
C TRP A 49 -0.13 -15.84 6.23
N ASP A 50 0.30 -14.79 6.91
CA ASP A 50 1.62 -14.68 7.52
C ASP A 50 2.79 -14.69 6.55
N ASN A 51 2.56 -14.74 5.24
CA ASN A 51 3.66 -14.82 4.28
C ASN A 51 3.48 -14.06 2.97
N LEU A 52 2.27 -13.62 2.61
CA LEU A 52 2.02 -12.95 1.33
C LEU A 52 1.86 -11.45 1.56
N PRO A 53 2.79 -10.61 1.08
CA PRO A 53 2.65 -9.17 1.27
C PRO A 53 1.35 -8.65 0.66
N PHE A 54 0.57 -7.95 1.48
CA PHE A 54 -0.72 -7.39 1.11
C PHE A 54 -0.70 -5.91 1.42
N MET A 55 -0.83 -5.07 0.39
CA MET A 55 -0.84 -3.63 0.56
C MET A 55 -2.18 -3.17 1.11
N ASN A 56 -2.16 -2.59 2.31
CA ASN A 56 -3.35 -2.11 2.99
C ASN A 56 -3.65 -0.65 2.70
N LEU A 57 -2.64 0.12 2.31
CA LEU A 57 -2.80 1.55 2.09
C LEU A 57 -1.74 2.03 1.10
N LEU A 58 -2.19 2.80 0.12
CA LEU A 58 -1.32 3.63 -0.72
C LEU A 58 -1.96 5.01 -0.71
N PHE A 59 -1.24 5.97 -0.15
CA PHE A 59 -1.76 7.32 0.04
C PHE A 59 -0.77 8.36 -0.46
N LEU A 60 -1.31 9.38 -1.15
CA LEU A 60 -0.54 10.55 -1.57
C LEU A 60 -1.24 11.80 -1.07
N ALA A 61 -0.46 12.80 -0.67
CA ALA A 61 -1.00 14.11 -0.36
C ALA A 61 -1.74 14.66 -1.58
N GLU A 62 -2.81 15.39 -1.36
CA GLU A 62 -3.74 15.78 -2.43
C GLU A 62 -3.04 16.55 -3.55
N ASP A 63 -2.19 17.52 -3.19
CA ASP A 63 -1.46 18.35 -4.17
C ASP A 63 -0.24 17.63 -4.77
N GLU A 64 0.05 16.42 -4.34
CA GLU A 64 1.15 15.61 -4.86
C GLU A 64 0.68 14.48 -5.78
N ARG A 65 -0.62 14.40 -6.05
CA ARG A 65 -1.19 13.40 -6.93
C ARG A 65 -0.93 13.75 -8.39
N GLY A 66 -0.88 12.74 -9.24
CA GLY A 66 -0.66 12.93 -10.68
C GLY A 66 0.78 13.19 -11.08
N LYS A 67 1.74 13.05 -10.16
CA LYS A 67 3.16 13.30 -10.41
C LYS A 67 3.99 12.02 -10.50
N GLY A 68 3.36 10.86 -10.49
CA GLY A 68 4.06 9.58 -10.58
C GLY A 68 4.58 9.03 -9.25
N TYR A 69 4.26 9.66 -8.13
CA TYR A 69 4.74 9.23 -6.83
C TYR A 69 4.11 7.90 -6.38
N GLY A 70 2.85 7.65 -6.74
CA GLY A 70 2.23 6.36 -6.47
C GLY A 70 2.95 5.23 -7.16
N THR A 71 3.34 5.44 -8.41
CA THR A 71 4.14 4.47 -9.16
C THR A 71 5.48 4.23 -8.50
N GLN A 72 6.16 5.30 -8.04
CA GLN A 72 7.44 5.16 -7.34
C GLN A 72 7.30 4.33 -6.06
N LEU A 73 6.27 4.61 -5.26
CA LEU A 73 6.06 3.88 -4.02
C LEU A 73 5.78 2.41 -4.27
N ILE A 74 4.90 2.09 -5.22
CA ILE A 74 4.54 0.71 -5.49
C ILE A 74 5.72 -0.07 -6.08
N GLN A 75 6.51 0.55 -6.96
CA GLN A 75 7.68 -0.09 -7.54
C GLN A 75 8.76 -0.32 -6.50
N PHE A 76 8.98 0.64 -5.60
CA PHE A 76 9.93 0.47 -4.51
C PHE A 76 9.49 -0.67 -3.58
N TRP A 77 8.20 -0.73 -3.27
CA TRP A 77 7.66 -1.81 -2.44
C TRP A 77 7.84 -3.17 -3.09
N GLU A 78 7.51 -3.27 -4.38
CA GLU A 78 7.67 -4.53 -5.11
C GLU A 78 9.12 -4.99 -5.11
N GLU A 79 10.06 -4.08 -5.35
CA GLU A 79 11.48 -4.41 -5.34
C GLU A 79 11.94 -4.85 -3.96
N GLU A 80 11.48 -4.20 -2.91
CA GLU A 80 11.81 -4.58 -1.54
C GLU A 80 11.24 -5.95 -1.19
N MET A 81 10.01 -6.24 -1.62
CA MET A 81 9.43 -7.56 -1.41
C MET A 81 10.18 -8.63 -2.18
N ARG A 82 10.61 -8.32 -3.40
CA ARG A 82 11.43 -9.23 -4.20
C ARG A 82 12.76 -9.53 -3.49
N ARG A 83 13.39 -8.52 -2.92
CA ARG A 83 14.64 -8.71 -2.16
C ARG A 83 14.44 -9.61 -0.95
N GLN A 84 13.29 -9.55 -0.32
CA GLN A 84 12.95 -10.42 0.80
C GLN A 84 12.48 -11.80 0.34
N GLN A 85 12.63 -12.09 -0.95
CA GLN A 85 12.33 -13.38 -1.57
C GLN A 85 10.85 -13.73 -1.65
N HIS A 86 9.99 -12.71 -1.60
CA HIS A 86 8.57 -12.90 -1.91
C HIS A 86 8.39 -13.03 -3.42
N ARG A 87 7.54 -13.97 -3.84
CA ARG A 87 7.32 -14.23 -5.26
C ARG A 87 6.14 -13.46 -5.84
N SER A 88 5.25 -13.00 -5.00
CA SER A 88 4.08 -12.25 -5.42
C SER A 88 3.64 -11.31 -4.33
N VAL A 89 2.82 -10.34 -4.72
CA VAL A 89 2.22 -9.38 -3.80
C VAL A 89 0.74 -9.26 -4.12
N MET A 90 -0.04 -8.81 -3.17
CA MET A 90 -1.49 -8.70 -3.34
C MET A 90 -1.97 -7.35 -2.83
N ILE A 91 -3.06 -6.88 -3.40
CA ILE A 91 -3.75 -5.66 -3.00
C ILE A 91 -5.24 -5.89 -3.09
N SER A 92 -6.01 -4.97 -2.52
CA SER A 92 -7.44 -4.93 -2.77
C SER A 92 -7.88 -3.51 -3.11
N THR A 93 -8.98 -3.39 -3.82
CA THR A 93 -9.57 -2.10 -4.16
C THR A 93 -11.08 -2.25 -4.31
N ARG A 94 -11.82 -1.20 -3.94
CA ARG A 94 -13.27 -1.21 -4.11
C ARG A 94 -13.60 -1.15 -5.60
N SER A 95 -14.62 -1.92 -6.00
CA SER A 95 -15.03 -1.99 -7.39
C SER A 95 -15.56 -0.67 -7.95
N ASP A 96 -15.99 0.25 -7.07
CA ASP A 96 -16.49 1.57 -7.47
C ASP A 96 -15.39 2.65 -7.52
N LYS A 97 -14.10 2.29 -7.36
CA LYS A 97 -12.99 3.23 -7.35
C LYS A 97 -12.14 3.10 -8.61
N GLN A 98 -11.57 4.23 -9.04
CA GLN A 98 -10.70 4.30 -10.21
C GLN A 98 -9.33 3.67 -9.95
N ALA A 99 -8.93 3.50 -8.69
CA ALA A 99 -7.65 2.91 -8.34
C ALA A 99 -7.43 1.54 -8.96
N GLN A 100 -8.50 0.78 -9.23
CA GLN A 100 -8.39 -0.53 -9.86
C GLN A 100 -7.67 -0.46 -11.21
N PHE A 101 -7.90 0.61 -11.97
CA PHE A 101 -7.27 0.77 -13.28
C PHE A 101 -5.78 1.09 -13.16
N PHE A 102 -5.41 1.86 -12.15
CA PHE A 102 -4.01 2.14 -11.84
C PHE A 102 -3.26 0.84 -11.54
N TYR A 103 -3.84 -0.03 -10.72
CA TYR A 103 -3.18 -1.28 -10.36
C TYR A 103 -3.08 -2.23 -11.56
N ARG A 104 -4.15 -2.36 -12.35
CA ARG A 104 -4.10 -3.21 -13.54
C ARG A 104 -3.06 -2.71 -14.55
N LYS A 105 -2.92 -1.40 -14.68
CA LYS A 105 -1.91 -0.82 -15.55
C LYS A 105 -0.49 -1.19 -15.08
N HIS A 106 -0.32 -1.41 -13.79
CA HIS A 106 0.98 -1.79 -13.22
C HIS A 106 1.17 -3.31 -13.15
N GLY A 107 0.35 -4.08 -13.85
CA GLY A 107 0.54 -5.51 -13.97
C GLY A 107 -0.21 -6.36 -12.95
N TYR A 108 -1.09 -5.76 -12.16
CA TYR A 108 -1.90 -6.51 -11.20
C TYR A 108 -3.08 -7.15 -11.91
N VAL A 109 -3.37 -8.39 -11.55
CA VAL A 109 -4.40 -9.23 -12.17
C VAL A 109 -5.44 -9.60 -11.12
N ASP A 110 -6.72 -9.59 -11.50
CA ASP A 110 -7.80 -9.99 -10.60
C ASP A 110 -7.58 -11.43 -10.14
N CYS A 111 -7.62 -11.65 -8.84
CA CYS A 111 -7.46 -12.99 -8.27
C CYS A 111 -8.60 -13.40 -7.34
N GLY A 112 -9.57 -12.54 -7.08
CA GLY A 112 -10.71 -12.86 -6.27
C GLY A 112 -11.48 -11.62 -5.87
N ALA A 113 -12.41 -11.78 -4.93
CA ALA A 113 -13.21 -10.68 -4.44
C ALA A 113 -13.78 -11.01 -3.08
N LEU A 114 -14.06 -9.96 -2.30
CA LEU A 114 -14.73 -10.08 -1.01
C LEU A 114 -16.10 -9.41 -1.10
N LEU A 115 -17.10 -10.12 -0.60
CA LEU A 115 -18.47 -9.62 -0.50
C LEU A 115 -18.70 -9.20 0.96
N LEU A 116 -18.42 -7.94 1.26
CA LEU A 116 -18.57 -7.42 2.61
C LEU A 116 -19.95 -6.79 2.78
N PRO A 117 -20.67 -7.11 3.87
CA PRO A 117 -22.03 -6.60 4.08
C PRO A 117 -22.09 -5.07 4.04
N GLY A 118 -23.01 -4.55 3.20
CA GLY A 118 -23.22 -3.10 3.11
C GLY A 118 -22.15 -2.34 2.37
N GLU A 119 -21.16 -3.03 1.78
CA GLU A 119 -20.05 -2.40 1.08
C GLU A 119 -20.05 -2.77 -0.41
N PRO A 120 -19.49 -1.92 -1.27
CA PRO A 120 -19.23 -2.34 -2.65
C PRO A 120 -18.29 -3.53 -2.69
N LEU A 121 -18.32 -4.27 -3.79
CA LEU A 121 -17.43 -5.40 -3.99
C LEU A 121 -15.96 -4.96 -3.81
N GLU A 122 -15.21 -5.71 -3.02
CA GLU A 122 -13.78 -5.48 -2.85
C GLU A 122 -13.04 -6.46 -3.77
N ILE A 123 -12.35 -5.91 -4.78
CA ILE A 123 -11.62 -6.72 -5.75
C ILE A 123 -10.24 -7.03 -5.20
N LEU A 124 -9.84 -8.30 -5.25
CA LEU A 124 -8.49 -8.73 -4.90
C LEU A 124 -7.67 -8.85 -6.18
N LEU A 125 -6.49 -8.27 -6.15
CA LEU A 125 -5.56 -8.25 -7.28
C LEU A 125 -4.21 -8.74 -6.82
N SER A 126 -3.51 -9.47 -7.68
CA SER A 126 -2.16 -9.95 -7.35
C SER A 126 -1.21 -9.69 -8.50
N LYS A 127 0.08 -9.65 -8.18
CA LYS A 127 1.13 -9.49 -9.18
C LYS A 127 2.27 -10.43 -8.83
N ARG A 128 2.74 -11.19 -9.83
CA ARG A 128 3.92 -12.02 -9.67
C ARG A 128 5.16 -11.15 -9.86
N LEU A 129 6.08 -11.25 -8.92
CA LEU A 129 7.32 -10.49 -8.97
C LEU A 129 8.36 -11.23 -9.82
N PRO A 130 9.23 -10.48 -10.56
CA PRO A 130 10.31 -11.11 -11.32
C PRO A 130 11.21 -11.89 -10.38
N GLY A 131 11.53 -13.12 -10.75
CA GLY A 131 12.30 -13.97 -9.87
C GLY A 131 13.72 -14.22 -10.33
#